data_c6170ca2dae545232b9755bf55751eaa
#
_entry.id   c6170ca2dae545232b9755bf55751eaa
#
_cell.length_a   1.000
_cell.length_b   1.000
_cell.length_c   1.000
_cell.angle_alpha   90.00
_cell.angle_beta   90.00
_cell.angle_gamma   90.00
#
_symmetry.space_group_name_H-M   'P 1'
#
loop_
_entity.id
_entity.type
_entity.pdbx_description
1 polymer ?
#
loop_
_entity_poly.entity_id
_entity_poly.type
_entity_poly.pdbx_seq_one_letter_code
_entity_poly.pdbx_strand_id
1 'polypeptide(L)'
;VQLYSSFGSAPFSKAVAAFNELDKGVVFATLVDFDTLYGHRNNPQGFVEALEQFDSWLPRILTVLQEGDIIVLTADHGCDPTTPSTDHSREYVPLLIAGDIVRPVSLGVRSTMADMGATLAALFGVEQLQGTPITEFIEG
;
A
#
# COMPACT_ATOMS: atom_id res chain seq x y z
N VAL A 1 9.03 -10.22 -2.53
CA VAL A 1 9.92 -9.29 -3.29
C VAL A 1 9.64 -7.87 -2.81
N GLN A 2 10.69 -7.10 -2.50
CA GLN A 2 10.61 -5.70 -2.13
C GLN A 2 11.16 -4.83 -3.25
N LEU A 3 10.40 -3.80 -3.63
CA LEU A 3 10.73 -2.88 -4.73
C LEU A 3 10.62 -1.43 -4.26
N TYR A 4 11.58 -0.60 -4.65
CA TYR A 4 11.51 0.86 -4.52
C TYR A 4 11.43 1.47 -5.91
N SER A 5 10.50 2.40 -6.11
CA SER A 5 10.29 2.96 -7.44
C SER A 5 9.81 4.41 -7.39
N SER A 6 10.26 5.20 -8.37
CA SER A 6 9.76 6.54 -8.65
C SER A 6 8.72 6.52 -9.77
N PHE A 7 7.83 7.49 -9.82
CA PHE A 7 6.78 7.61 -10.85
C PHE A 7 7.35 7.69 -12.28
N GLY A 8 8.54 8.30 -12.45
CA GLY A 8 9.18 8.43 -13.76
C GLY A 8 9.76 7.14 -14.35
N SER A 9 9.89 6.06 -13.57
CA SER A 9 10.57 4.81 -13.98
C SER A 9 9.65 3.64 -14.30
N ALA A 10 8.38 3.89 -14.62
CA ALA A 10 7.36 2.85 -14.81
C ALA A 10 7.30 1.85 -13.63
N PRO A 11 7.06 2.34 -12.39
CA PRO A 11 7.16 1.56 -11.15
C PRO A 11 6.28 0.32 -11.16
N PHE A 12 5.11 0.42 -11.80
CA PHE A 12 4.14 -0.67 -11.85
C PHE A 12 4.53 -1.80 -12.76
N SER A 13 5.26 -1.54 -13.86
CA SER A 13 5.71 -2.62 -14.73
C SER A 13 6.63 -3.59 -14.00
N LYS A 14 7.46 -3.10 -13.08
CA LYS A 14 8.33 -3.92 -12.24
C LYS A 14 7.55 -4.69 -11.17
N ALA A 15 6.58 -4.03 -10.52
CA ALA A 15 5.74 -4.67 -9.53
C ALA A 15 4.87 -5.75 -10.17
N VAL A 16 4.24 -5.46 -11.30
CA VAL A 16 3.45 -6.44 -12.07
C VAL A 16 4.32 -7.58 -12.58
N ALA A 17 5.53 -7.31 -13.08
CA ALA A 17 6.44 -8.37 -13.51
C ALA A 17 6.83 -9.28 -12.35
N ALA A 18 7.22 -8.70 -11.20
CA ALA A 18 7.54 -9.46 -10.00
C ALA A 18 6.35 -10.28 -9.49
N PHE A 19 5.14 -9.71 -9.56
CA PHE A 19 3.92 -10.39 -9.16
C PHE A 19 3.64 -11.60 -10.06
N ASN A 20 3.76 -11.44 -11.38
CA ASN A 20 3.53 -12.53 -12.35
C ASN A 20 4.56 -13.67 -12.26
N GLU A 21 5.70 -13.45 -11.61
CA GLU A 21 6.75 -14.46 -11.39
C GLU A 21 6.54 -15.25 -10.10
N LEU A 22 5.57 -14.86 -9.25
CA LEU A 22 5.33 -15.51 -7.95
C LEU A 22 4.12 -16.45 -8.02
N ASP A 23 4.32 -17.72 -7.67
CA ASP A 23 3.21 -18.63 -7.40
C ASP A 23 2.52 -18.32 -6.06
N LYS A 24 3.31 -17.94 -5.06
CA LYS A 24 2.83 -17.57 -3.72
C LYS A 24 3.84 -16.64 -3.05
N GLY A 25 3.38 -15.55 -2.50
CA GLY A 25 4.27 -14.62 -1.81
C GLY A 25 3.70 -13.22 -1.69
N VAL A 26 4.56 -12.27 -1.37
CA VAL A 26 4.23 -10.84 -1.24
C VAL A 26 5.13 -10.02 -2.15
N VAL A 27 4.54 -9.16 -2.95
CA VAL A 27 5.25 -8.06 -3.60
C VAL A 27 4.99 -6.79 -2.80
N PHE A 28 6.03 -6.24 -2.21
CA PHE A 28 5.99 -5.01 -1.46
C PHE A 28 6.65 -3.90 -2.28
N ALA A 29 5.86 -2.93 -2.73
CA ALA A 29 6.32 -1.82 -3.56
C ALA A 29 6.17 -0.50 -2.82
N THR A 30 7.26 0.26 -2.69
CA THR A 30 7.26 1.61 -2.12
C THR A 30 7.38 2.65 -3.24
N LEU A 31 6.40 3.55 -3.30
CA LEU A 31 6.38 4.68 -4.24
C LEU A 31 7.00 5.89 -3.54
N VAL A 32 8.30 6.04 -3.70
CA VAL A 32 9.11 6.98 -2.91
C VAL A 32 8.86 8.46 -3.22
N ASP A 33 8.27 8.78 -4.37
CA ASP A 33 8.12 10.17 -4.83
C ASP A 33 7.14 10.98 -3.98
N PHE A 34 6.12 10.33 -3.41
CA PHE A 34 5.19 10.99 -2.50
C PHE A 34 5.92 11.66 -1.35
N ASP A 35 6.88 10.96 -0.76
CA ASP A 35 7.69 11.46 0.33
C ASP A 35 8.82 12.38 -0.17
N THR A 36 9.69 11.88 -1.05
CA THR A 36 10.96 12.53 -1.38
C THR A 36 10.82 13.75 -2.27
N LEU A 37 9.88 13.74 -3.24
CA LEU A 37 9.71 14.82 -4.22
C LEU A 37 8.61 15.80 -3.85
N TYR A 38 7.60 15.35 -3.10
CA TYR A 38 6.41 16.16 -2.83
C TYR A 38 6.23 16.45 -1.35
N GLY A 39 6.33 15.46 -0.47
CA GLY A 39 6.19 15.61 0.98
C GLY A 39 7.25 16.52 1.57
N HIS A 40 8.49 16.09 1.53
CA HIS A 40 9.65 16.85 2.02
C HIS A 40 9.97 18.15 1.26
N ARG A 41 9.19 18.46 0.23
CA ARG A 41 9.33 19.69 -0.56
C ARG A 41 8.15 20.63 -0.43
N ASN A 42 7.20 20.33 0.44
CA ASN A 42 5.97 21.10 0.63
C ASN A 42 5.31 21.42 -0.72
N ASN A 43 5.20 20.39 -1.58
CA ASN A 43 4.63 20.51 -2.92
C ASN A 43 3.28 19.78 -2.98
N PRO A 44 2.19 20.37 -2.46
CA PRO A 44 0.88 19.74 -2.45
C PRO A 44 0.33 19.51 -3.87
N GLN A 45 0.65 20.38 -4.82
CA GLN A 45 0.22 20.20 -6.20
C GLN A 45 0.83 18.94 -6.82
N GLY A 46 2.14 18.75 -6.69
CA GLY A 46 2.81 17.55 -7.19
C GLY A 46 2.35 16.28 -6.47
N PHE A 47 2.00 16.39 -5.17
CA PHE A 47 1.43 15.27 -4.41
C PHE A 47 0.07 14.83 -4.98
N VAL A 48 -0.81 15.79 -5.30
CA VAL A 48 -2.10 15.52 -5.95
C VAL A 48 -1.91 14.91 -7.33
N GLU A 49 -1.05 15.48 -8.17
CA GLU A 49 -0.75 14.95 -9.50
C GLU A 49 -0.22 13.50 -9.45
N ALA A 50 0.59 13.19 -8.44
CA ALA A 50 1.07 11.82 -8.21
C ALA A 50 -0.05 10.86 -7.79
N LEU A 51 -1.00 11.31 -6.97
CA LEU A 51 -2.20 10.52 -6.61
C LEU A 51 -3.08 10.26 -7.84
N GLU A 52 -3.33 11.27 -8.67
CA GLU A 52 -4.09 11.11 -9.92
C GLU A 52 -3.40 10.15 -10.89
N GLN A 53 -2.07 10.24 -10.99
CA GLN A 53 -1.30 9.30 -11.79
C GLN A 53 -1.39 7.88 -11.25
N PHE A 54 -1.27 7.69 -9.92
CA PHE A 54 -1.48 6.40 -9.29
C PHE A 54 -2.86 5.83 -9.59
N ASP A 55 -3.89 6.63 -9.40
CA ASP A 55 -5.28 6.23 -9.66
C ASP A 55 -5.48 5.78 -11.12
N SER A 56 -4.85 6.46 -12.07
CA SER A 56 -4.89 6.08 -13.50
C SER A 56 -4.26 4.70 -13.79
N TRP A 57 -3.36 4.23 -12.94
CA TRP A 57 -2.70 2.93 -13.07
C TRP A 57 -3.42 1.81 -12.33
N LEU A 58 -4.15 2.14 -11.27
CA LEU A 58 -4.82 1.16 -10.42
C LEU A 58 -5.66 0.14 -11.20
N PRO A 59 -6.45 0.51 -12.23
CA PRO A 59 -7.19 -0.46 -13.02
C PRO A 59 -6.31 -1.54 -13.67
N ARG A 60 -5.10 -1.17 -14.11
CA ARG A 60 -4.16 -2.13 -14.70
C ARG A 60 -3.60 -3.10 -13.66
N ILE A 61 -3.37 -2.63 -12.44
CA ILE A 61 -2.93 -3.50 -11.34
C ILE A 61 -4.04 -4.49 -11.00
N LEU A 62 -5.27 -4.01 -10.88
CA LEU A 62 -6.41 -4.85 -10.57
C LEU A 62 -6.67 -5.96 -11.61
N THR A 63 -6.32 -5.72 -12.89
CA THR A 63 -6.51 -6.74 -13.94
C THR A 63 -5.51 -7.88 -13.91
N VAL A 64 -4.42 -7.78 -13.16
CA VAL A 64 -3.44 -8.88 -13.03
C VAL A 64 -3.65 -9.74 -11.79
N LEU A 65 -4.52 -9.33 -10.87
CA LEU A 65 -4.88 -10.14 -9.71
C LEU A 65 -5.60 -11.40 -10.17
N GLN A 66 -5.24 -12.52 -9.59
CA GLN A 66 -5.85 -13.82 -9.81
C GLN A 66 -6.77 -14.18 -8.63
N GLU A 67 -7.51 -15.27 -8.76
CA GLU A 67 -8.37 -15.78 -7.69
C GLU A 67 -7.57 -16.01 -6.40
N GLY A 68 -8.05 -15.42 -5.31
CA GLY A 68 -7.39 -15.46 -4.00
C GLY A 68 -6.33 -14.41 -3.76
N ASP A 69 -6.00 -13.59 -4.75
CA ASP A 69 -5.06 -12.50 -4.58
C ASP A 69 -5.70 -11.27 -3.92
N ILE A 70 -4.89 -10.57 -3.13
CA ILE A 70 -5.28 -9.28 -2.54
C ILE A 70 -4.26 -8.20 -2.88
N ILE A 71 -4.75 -6.99 -3.08
CA ILE A 71 -3.94 -5.77 -3.08
C ILE A 71 -4.20 -4.98 -1.81
N VAL A 72 -3.13 -4.47 -1.21
CA VAL A 72 -3.18 -3.58 -0.05
C VAL A 72 -2.52 -2.25 -0.43
N LEU A 73 -3.23 -1.15 -0.21
CA LEU A 73 -2.72 0.20 -0.37
C LEU A 73 -2.64 0.85 1.00
N THR A 74 -1.46 1.28 1.39
CA THR A 74 -1.21 1.93 2.67
C THR A 74 0.00 2.87 2.56
N ALA A 75 0.41 3.49 3.67
CA ALA A 75 1.66 4.22 3.78
C ALA A 75 2.38 3.83 5.07
N ASP A 76 3.68 4.06 5.12
CA ASP A 76 4.56 3.77 6.25
C ASP A 76 4.54 4.88 7.32
N HIS A 77 4.15 6.10 6.94
CA HIS A 77 3.97 7.26 7.83
C HIS A 77 3.05 8.31 7.20
N GLY A 78 2.62 9.27 8.00
CA GLY A 78 1.91 10.46 7.54
C GLY A 78 2.88 11.47 6.92
N CYS A 79 2.39 12.19 5.92
CA CYS A 79 3.09 13.31 5.32
C CYS A 79 2.07 14.32 4.77
N ASP A 80 1.99 15.51 5.38
CA ASP A 80 1.14 16.59 4.92
C ASP A 80 1.97 17.72 4.29
N PRO A 81 2.03 17.82 2.95
CA PRO A 81 2.82 18.83 2.27
C PRO A 81 2.27 20.26 2.42
N THR A 82 1.13 20.43 3.08
CA THR A 82 0.52 21.76 3.34
C THR A 82 0.98 22.38 4.65
N THR A 83 1.67 21.62 5.50
CA THR A 83 2.24 22.13 6.75
C THR A 83 3.50 22.95 6.49
N PRO A 84 3.89 23.85 7.42
CA PRO A 84 5.15 24.60 7.29
C PRO A 84 6.41 23.73 7.42
N SER A 85 6.31 22.55 8.05
CA SER A 85 7.41 21.61 8.22
C SER A 85 7.66 20.85 6.92
N THR A 86 8.92 20.52 6.68
CA THR A 86 9.32 19.57 5.63
C THR A 86 9.52 18.15 6.17
N ASP A 87 9.23 17.92 7.44
CA ASP A 87 9.33 16.61 8.07
C ASP A 87 8.01 15.84 7.96
N HIS A 88 8.06 14.56 8.31
CA HIS A 88 6.87 13.72 8.40
C HIS A 88 5.85 14.30 9.39
N SER A 89 4.58 14.11 9.11
CA SER A 89 3.48 14.55 9.98
C SER A 89 2.75 13.35 10.60
N ARG A 90 1.87 13.62 11.57
CA ARG A 90 1.16 12.57 12.32
C ARG A 90 -0.24 12.31 11.77
N GLU A 91 -0.37 12.37 10.47
CA GLU A 91 -1.62 12.09 9.79
C GLU A 91 -1.94 10.59 9.82
N TYR A 92 -3.22 10.27 9.82
CA TYR A 92 -3.64 8.90 9.55
C TYR A 92 -3.28 8.51 8.13
N VAL A 93 -2.78 7.30 7.97
CA VAL A 93 -2.50 6.72 6.65
C VAL A 93 -3.71 5.91 6.16
N PRO A 94 -3.92 5.82 4.85
CA PRO A 94 -4.96 4.95 4.31
C PRO A 94 -4.65 3.48 4.57
N LEU A 95 -5.70 2.67 4.68
CA LEU A 95 -5.62 1.22 4.62
C LEU A 95 -6.76 0.72 3.76
N LEU A 96 -6.47 0.41 2.52
CA LEU A 96 -7.43 -0.09 1.53
C LEU A 96 -7.01 -1.49 1.13
N ILE A 97 -7.95 -2.43 1.15
CA ILE A 97 -7.72 -3.82 0.76
C ILE A 97 -8.76 -4.18 -0.30
N ALA A 98 -8.34 -4.79 -1.39
CA ALA A 98 -9.21 -5.25 -2.46
C ALA A 98 -8.73 -6.60 -3.01
N GLY A 99 -9.66 -7.36 -3.57
CA GLY A 99 -9.48 -8.70 -4.15
C GLY A 99 -10.82 -9.40 -4.22
N ASP A 100 -10.90 -10.52 -4.88
CA ASP A 100 -12.14 -11.28 -5.05
C ASP A 100 -12.63 -11.93 -3.75
N ILE A 101 -11.71 -12.27 -2.85
CA ILE A 101 -12.00 -12.82 -1.52
C ILE A 101 -12.24 -11.75 -0.45
N VAL A 102 -12.20 -10.47 -0.82
CA VAL A 102 -12.30 -9.35 0.12
C VAL A 102 -13.75 -8.87 0.24
N ARG A 103 -14.28 -8.90 1.45
CA ARG A 103 -15.60 -8.33 1.76
C ARG A 103 -15.53 -6.80 1.89
N PRO A 104 -16.52 -6.07 1.39
CA PRO A 104 -16.59 -4.61 1.52
C PRO A 104 -17.00 -4.21 2.95
N VAL A 105 -16.05 -4.20 3.87
CA VAL A 105 -16.26 -3.84 5.28
C VAL A 105 -15.39 -2.65 5.68
N SER A 106 -15.85 -1.89 6.68
CA SER A 106 -15.02 -0.86 7.29
C SER A 106 -14.06 -1.51 8.28
N LEU A 107 -12.77 -1.28 8.10
CA LEU A 107 -11.72 -1.77 9.01
C LEU A 107 -11.53 -0.86 10.24
N GLY A 108 -12.20 0.29 10.27
CA GLY A 108 -12.07 1.28 11.33
C GLY A 108 -10.65 1.87 11.40
N VAL A 109 -10.31 2.42 12.57
CA VAL A 109 -8.96 2.92 12.86
C VAL A 109 -8.19 1.83 13.58
N ARG A 110 -7.04 1.44 13.02
CA ARG A 110 -6.15 0.44 13.63
C ARG A 110 -5.23 1.09 14.65
N SER A 111 -4.84 0.34 15.66
CA SER A 111 -4.05 0.86 16.76
C SER A 111 -2.55 0.90 16.47
N THR A 112 -2.09 0.12 15.51
CA THR A 112 -0.68 0.02 15.14
C THR A 112 -0.49 -0.37 13.68
N MET A 113 0.58 0.12 13.07
CA MET A 113 1.03 -0.29 11.73
C MET A 113 1.37 -1.78 11.66
N ALA A 114 1.70 -2.40 12.78
CA ALA A 114 2.00 -3.83 12.87
C ALA A 114 0.80 -4.74 12.55
N ASP A 115 -0.44 -4.23 12.61
CA ASP A 115 -1.65 -5.01 12.34
C ASP A 115 -1.67 -5.56 10.91
N MET A 116 -1.17 -4.80 9.93
CA MET A 116 -1.06 -5.30 8.56
C MET A 116 0.01 -6.41 8.42
N GLY A 117 1.16 -6.24 9.08
CA GLY A 117 2.19 -7.29 9.15
C GLY A 117 1.66 -8.57 9.81
N ALA A 118 0.90 -8.41 10.90
CA ALA A 118 0.23 -9.52 11.57
C ALA A 118 -0.78 -10.22 10.67
N THR A 119 -1.51 -9.47 9.87
CA THR A 119 -2.47 -9.98 8.89
C THR A 119 -1.77 -10.82 7.82
N LEU A 120 -0.70 -10.31 7.25
CA LEU A 120 0.10 -11.07 6.28
C LEU A 120 0.68 -12.34 6.90
N ALA A 121 1.24 -12.25 8.11
CA ALA A 121 1.76 -13.41 8.82
C ALA A 121 0.68 -14.50 9.02
N ALA A 122 -0.52 -14.10 9.41
CA ALA A 122 -1.66 -15.02 9.56
C ALA A 122 -2.05 -15.68 8.23
N LEU A 123 -2.13 -14.90 7.13
CA LEU A 123 -2.44 -15.42 5.79
C LEU A 123 -1.41 -16.44 5.28
N PHE A 124 -0.16 -16.26 5.64
CA PHE A 124 0.93 -17.17 5.25
C PHE A 124 1.25 -18.26 6.29
N GLY A 125 0.52 -18.31 7.41
CA GLY A 125 0.77 -19.26 8.48
C GLY A 125 2.13 -19.10 9.17
N VAL A 126 2.63 -17.86 9.23
CA VAL A 126 3.91 -17.49 9.86
C VAL A 126 3.63 -16.93 11.25
N GLU A 127 4.45 -17.29 12.22
CA GLU A 127 4.38 -16.71 13.56
C GLU A 127 4.70 -15.21 13.51
N GLN A 128 3.91 -14.43 14.25
CA GLN A 128 4.07 -13.00 14.37
C GLN A 128 4.35 -12.60 15.83
N LEU A 129 5.11 -11.52 16.03
CA LEU A 129 5.49 -11.05 17.36
C LEU A 129 4.65 -9.85 17.84
N GLN A 130 4.07 -9.06 16.93
CA GLN A 130 3.34 -7.83 17.25
C GLN A 130 2.16 -7.60 16.31
N GLY A 131 1.21 -6.79 16.74
CA GLY A 131 0.00 -6.45 16.01
C GLY A 131 -1.12 -7.46 16.20
N THR A 132 -2.29 -7.10 15.72
CA THR A 132 -3.50 -7.95 15.71
C THR A 132 -3.91 -8.18 14.26
N PRO A 133 -4.02 -9.44 13.81
CA PRO A 133 -4.48 -9.73 12.46
C PRO A 133 -5.85 -9.13 12.18
N ILE A 134 -6.01 -8.54 11.02
CA ILE A 134 -7.28 -8.03 10.51
C ILE A 134 -7.94 -9.19 9.79
N THR A 135 -9.01 -9.74 10.36
CA THR A 135 -9.69 -10.92 9.81
C THR A 135 -11.06 -10.58 9.22
N GLU A 136 -11.56 -9.38 9.48
CA GLU A 136 -12.90 -8.94 9.15
C GLU A 136 -13.18 -8.85 7.65
N PHE A 137 -12.15 -8.73 6.82
CA PHE A 137 -12.31 -8.56 5.38
C PHE A 137 -12.26 -9.86 4.57
N ILE A 138 -11.92 -11.00 5.17
CA ILE A 138 -11.86 -12.29 4.48
C ILE A 138 -13.18 -13.01 4.64
N GLU A 139 -13.71 -13.55 3.55
CA GLU A 139 -14.82 -14.50 3.61
C GLU A 139 -14.34 -15.82 4.21
N GLY A 140 -15.02 -16.29 5.25
CA GLY A 140 -14.75 -17.56 5.91
C GLY A 140 -15.32 -18.75 5.14
#